data_91f5833a632be9b9b8ade197838ff3d5
#
_entry.id   91f5833a632be9b9b8ade197838ff3d5
#
_cell.length_a   1.000
_cell.length_b   1.000
_cell.length_c   1.000
_cell.angle_alpha   90.00
_cell.angle_beta   90.00
_cell.angle_gamma   90.00
#
_symmetry.space_group_name_H-M   'P 1'
#
loop_
_entity.id
_entity.type
_entity.pdbx_description
1 polymer ?
#
loop_
_entity_poly.entity_id
_entity_poly.type
_entity_poly.pdbx_seq_one_letter_code
_entity_poly.pdbx_strand_id
1 'polypeptide(L)'
;MSNMARLEAIALVLPEATRVDIEAWDGEPTFRVRNKNFVFTDPEVTSVSVKLPLEEAEAVVATDPLAQPTGYGMGRAGWVSVDIGQGADEDRWQQVTEWVRTSYPLVAPKTLARIVLEEDGLVD
;
A
#
# COMPACT_ATOMS: atom_id res chain seq x y z
N MET A 1 -13.86 -11.89 -7.62
CA MET A 1 -12.84 -11.80 -6.55
C MET A 1 -13.13 -10.56 -5.71
N SER A 2 -13.13 -10.68 -4.39
CA SER A 2 -13.36 -9.54 -3.50
C SER A 2 -12.16 -8.59 -3.54
N ASN A 3 -12.40 -7.34 -3.11
CA ASN A 3 -11.31 -6.36 -3.00
C ASN A 3 -10.20 -6.88 -2.07
N MET A 4 -10.57 -7.52 -0.95
CA MET A 4 -9.56 -8.08 -0.05
C MET A 4 -8.74 -9.17 -0.72
N ALA A 5 -9.38 -10.07 -1.47
CA ALA A 5 -8.65 -11.13 -2.17
C ALA A 5 -7.69 -10.55 -3.22
N ARG A 6 -8.09 -9.49 -3.90
CA ARG A 6 -7.21 -8.80 -4.86
C ARG A 6 -6.03 -8.15 -4.16
N LEU A 7 -6.27 -7.47 -3.04
CA LEU A 7 -5.20 -6.82 -2.29
C LEU A 7 -4.22 -7.85 -1.70
N GLU A 8 -4.74 -8.96 -1.16
CA GLU A 8 -3.89 -10.04 -0.68
C GLU A 8 -3.01 -10.61 -1.79
N ALA A 9 -3.57 -10.81 -2.98
CA ALA A 9 -2.81 -11.32 -4.11
C ALA A 9 -1.67 -10.37 -4.52
N ILE A 10 -1.86 -9.07 -4.34
CA ILE A 10 -0.84 -8.05 -4.63
C ILE A 10 0.22 -8.01 -3.53
N ALA A 11 -0.21 -7.95 -2.27
CA ALA A 11 0.70 -7.69 -1.15
C ALA A 11 1.44 -8.93 -0.64
N LEU A 12 0.76 -10.08 -0.59
CA LEU A 12 1.34 -11.27 0.03
C LEU A 12 2.34 -12.02 -0.86
N VAL A 13 2.46 -11.65 -2.14
CA VAL A 13 3.52 -12.20 -3.00
C VAL A 13 4.87 -11.54 -2.74
N LEU A 14 4.89 -10.42 -2.03
CA LEU A 14 6.14 -9.72 -1.72
C LEU A 14 6.93 -10.47 -0.64
N PRO A 15 8.28 -10.42 -0.68
CA PRO A 15 9.10 -11.24 0.22
C PRO A 15 8.78 -11.03 1.70
N GLU A 16 8.53 -12.12 2.42
CA GLU A 16 8.22 -12.14 3.85
C GLU A 16 6.99 -11.31 4.27
N ALA A 17 6.13 -10.96 3.32
CA ALA A 17 4.93 -10.19 3.63
C ALA A 17 3.92 -11.05 4.39
N THR A 18 3.30 -10.46 5.42
CA THR A 18 2.26 -11.11 6.22
C THR A 18 1.09 -10.16 6.41
N ARG A 19 -0.09 -10.73 6.67
CA ARG A 19 -1.27 -9.96 7.03
C ARG A 19 -1.49 -10.04 8.54
N VAL A 20 -1.73 -8.89 9.17
CA VAL A 20 -2.06 -8.82 10.60
C VAL A 20 -3.25 -7.88 10.76
N ASP A 21 -4.32 -8.39 11.36
CA ASP A 21 -5.52 -7.61 11.66
C ASP A 21 -5.38 -7.07 13.09
N ILE A 22 -5.48 -5.75 13.25
CA ILE A 22 -5.25 -5.11 14.54
C ILE A 22 -6.56 -5.02 15.31
N GLU A 23 -6.73 -5.85 16.33
CA GLU A 23 -7.95 -5.88 17.15
C GLU A 23 -8.25 -4.53 17.79
N ALA A 24 -7.23 -3.81 18.27
CA ALA A 24 -7.40 -2.49 18.89
C ALA A 24 -7.95 -1.44 17.92
N TRP A 25 -7.89 -1.71 16.62
CA TRP A 25 -8.41 -0.84 15.57
C TRP A 25 -9.60 -1.51 14.86
N ASP A 26 -10.47 -2.18 15.61
CA ASP A 26 -11.66 -2.87 15.11
C ASP A 26 -11.36 -3.90 14.02
N GLY A 27 -10.22 -4.60 14.15
CA GLY A 27 -9.83 -5.62 13.19
C GLY A 27 -9.27 -5.07 11.88
N GLU A 28 -8.78 -3.83 11.88
CA GLU A 28 -8.26 -3.21 10.67
C GLU A 28 -7.09 -4.00 10.11
N PRO A 29 -7.17 -4.46 8.83
CA PRO A 29 -6.12 -5.28 8.23
C PRO A 29 -4.87 -4.46 7.88
N THR A 30 -3.71 -5.04 8.16
CA THR A 30 -2.43 -4.47 7.76
C THR A 30 -1.61 -5.54 7.03
N PHE A 31 -0.76 -5.10 6.10
CA PHE A 31 0.23 -5.95 5.46
C PHE A 31 1.61 -5.47 5.90
N ARG A 32 2.41 -6.40 6.40
CA ARG A 32 3.68 -6.08 7.07
C ARG A 32 4.85 -6.86 6.50
N VAL A 33 6.02 -6.26 6.62
CA VAL A 33 7.31 -6.93 6.44
C VAL A 33 8.16 -6.62 7.66
N ARG A 34 8.68 -7.66 8.33
CA ARG A 34 9.47 -7.49 9.56
C ARG A 34 8.80 -6.57 10.59
N ASN A 35 7.49 -6.78 10.81
CA ASN A 35 6.65 -6.02 11.76
C ASN A 35 6.42 -4.55 11.40
N LYS A 36 6.75 -4.12 10.19
CA LYS A 36 6.46 -2.76 9.73
C LYS A 36 5.37 -2.79 8.67
N ASN A 37 4.36 -1.94 8.84
CA ASN A 37 3.26 -1.84 7.88
C ASN A 37 3.76 -1.21 6.59
N PHE A 38 3.41 -1.81 5.44
CA PHE A 38 3.59 -1.16 4.14
C PHE A 38 2.25 -0.95 3.43
N VAL A 39 1.19 -1.57 3.93
CA VAL A 39 -0.20 -1.30 3.49
C VAL A 39 -1.09 -1.44 4.72
N PHE A 40 -2.09 -0.57 4.83
CA PHE A 40 -3.22 -0.87 5.71
C PHE A 40 -4.51 -0.47 5.02
N THR A 41 -5.61 -1.05 5.47
CA THR A 41 -6.91 -0.91 4.84
C THR A 41 -8.00 -1.16 5.88
N ASP A 42 -9.24 -1.16 5.45
CA ASP A 42 -10.39 -1.57 6.26
C ASP A 42 -10.83 -2.98 5.86
N PRO A 43 -11.68 -3.66 6.66
CA PRO A 43 -12.07 -5.05 6.37
C PRO A 43 -12.71 -5.26 4.99
N GLU A 44 -13.37 -4.26 4.44
CA GLU A 44 -14.02 -4.36 3.13
C GLU A 44 -13.16 -3.80 1.99
N VAL A 45 -12.00 -3.23 2.34
CA VAL A 45 -11.07 -2.62 1.39
C VAL A 45 -11.78 -1.53 0.58
N THR A 46 -12.36 -0.57 1.29
CA THR A 46 -12.96 0.61 0.66
C THR A 46 -11.92 1.68 0.41
N SER A 47 -10.81 1.63 1.16
CA SER A 47 -9.69 2.55 1.06
C SER A 47 -8.40 1.77 1.31
N VAL A 48 -7.34 2.13 0.60
CA VAL A 48 -6.01 1.52 0.77
C VAL A 48 -5.03 2.61 1.11
N SER A 49 -4.21 2.40 2.15
CA SER A 49 -3.18 3.35 2.56
C SER A 49 -1.80 2.75 2.30
N VAL A 50 -0.96 3.51 1.62
CA VAL A 50 0.40 3.12 1.24
C VAL A 50 1.36 4.28 1.50
N LYS A 51 2.65 3.95 1.67
CA LYS A 51 3.68 4.96 1.82
C LYS A 51 4.37 5.19 0.48
N LEU A 52 4.52 6.46 0.11
CA LEU A 52 5.18 6.85 -1.14
C LEU A 52 6.30 7.84 -0.82
N PRO A 53 7.29 7.99 -1.72
CA PRO A 53 8.24 9.11 -1.60
C PRO A 53 7.46 10.43 -1.53
N LEU A 54 7.92 11.39 -0.73
CA LEU A 54 7.15 12.61 -0.46
C LEU A 54 6.69 13.34 -1.72
N GLU A 55 7.55 13.48 -2.72
CA GLU A 55 7.18 14.14 -3.97
C GLU A 55 6.07 13.40 -4.71
N GLU A 56 6.15 12.08 -4.73
CA GLU A 56 5.13 11.24 -5.37
C GLU A 56 3.83 11.31 -4.60
N ALA A 57 3.88 11.26 -3.26
CA ALA A 57 2.70 11.39 -2.42
C ALA A 57 1.98 12.72 -2.68
N GLU A 58 2.72 13.82 -2.74
CA GLU A 58 2.17 15.13 -3.04
C GLU A 58 1.52 15.18 -4.42
N ALA A 59 2.18 14.59 -5.42
CA ALA A 59 1.65 14.55 -6.78
C ALA A 59 0.35 13.75 -6.87
N VAL A 60 0.29 12.60 -6.20
CA VAL A 60 -0.92 11.75 -6.19
C VAL A 60 -2.08 12.50 -5.53
N VAL A 61 -1.85 13.11 -4.37
CA VAL A 61 -2.89 13.88 -3.67
C VAL A 61 -3.37 15.05 -4.52
N ALA A 62 -2.46 15.72 -5.24
CA ALA A 62 -2.80 16.86 -6.06
C ALA A 62 -3.58 16.51 -7.33
N THR A 63 -3.39 15.30 -7.87
CA THR A 63 -3.94 14.93 -9.18
C THR A 63 -5.05 13.88 -9.13
N ASP A 64 -5.15 13.10 -8.05
CA ASP A 64 -6.16 12.05 -7.93
C ASP A 64 -7.25 12.50 -6.94
N PRO A 65 -8.49 12.73 -7.41
CA PRO A 65 -9.56 13.22 -6.53
C PRO A 65 -9.97 12.23 -5.43
N LEU A 66 -9.56 10.96 -5.55
CA LEU A 66 -9.88 9.92 -4.55
C LEU A 66 -8.74 9.72 -3.55
N ALA A 67 -7.65 10.46 -3.69
CA ALA A 67 -6.48 10.35 -2.81
C ALA A 67 -6.41 11.52 -1.84
N GLN A 68 -5.98 11.22 -0.62
CA GLN A 68 -5.77 12.24 0.41
C GLN A 68 -4.61 11.80 1.31
N PRO A 69 -3.95 12.75 2.01
CA PRO A 69 -2.94 12.38 3.00
C PRO A 69 -3.60 11.52 4.08
N THR A 70 -2.91 10.46 4.50
CA THR A 70 -3.40 9.62 5.60
C THR A 70 -3.47 10.45 6.88
N GLY A 71 -4.51 10.24 7.68
CA GLY A 71 -4.72 10.98 8.92
C GLY A 71 -3.68 10.71 9.99
N TYR A 72 -3.88 11.33 11.16
CA TYR A 72 -3.01 11.20 12.34
C TYR A 72 -1.56 11.61 12.08
N GLY A 73 -1.33 12.55 11.17
CA GLY A 73 0.00 13.05 10.86
C GLY A 73 0.83 12.13 9.97
N MET A 74 0.30 10.99 9.56
CA MET A 74 1.04 10.03 8.72
C MET A 74 1.36 10.58 7.33
N GLY A 75 0.51 11.47 6.83
CA GLY A 75 0.74 12.11 5.52
C GLY A 75 2.09 12.83 5.43
N ARG A 76 2.62 13.32 6.54
CA ARG A 76 3.93 14.00 6.57
C ARG A 76 5.08 13.05 6.21
N ALA A 77 4.90 11.76 6.44
CA ALA A 77 5.89 10.73 6.12
C ALA A 77 5.66 10.11 4.72
N GLY A 78 4.70 10.63 3.96
CA GLY A 78 4.39 10.13 2.62
C GLY A 78 3.24 9.12 2.55
N TRP A 79 2.53 8.90 3.66
CA TRP A 79 1.37 8.01 3.63
C TRP A 79 0.18 8.66 2.92
N VAL A 80 -0.39 7.94 1.98
CA VAL A 80 -1.54 8.37 1.17
C VAL A 80 -2.64 7.33 1.27
N SER A 81 -3.87 7.80 1.49
CA SER A 81 -5.05 6.94 1.50
C SER A 81 -5.84 7.19 0.21
N VAL A 82 -6.19 6.11 -0.49
CA VAL A 82 -6.90 6.20 -1.77
C VAL A 82 -8.19 5.42 -1.68
N ASP A 83 -9.31 6.08 -1.97
CA ASP A 83 -10.62 5.41 -2.01
C ASP A 83 -10.67 4.49 -3.23
N ILE A 84 -11.02 3.24 -2.97
CA ILE A 84 -11.17 2.21 -4.00
C ILE A 84 -12.63 2.02 -4.36
N GLY A 85 -13.50 2.01 -3.34
CA GLY A 85 -14.92 1.75 -3.52
C GLY A 85 -15.20 0.32 -3.96
N GLN A 86 -16.46 0.06 -4.27
CA GLN A 86 -16.89 -1.22 -4.84
C GLN A 86 -16.78 -1.11 -6.35
N GLY A 87 -16.21 -2.12 -7.00
CA GLY A 87 -16.16 -2.17 -8.45
C GLY A 87 -15.09 -1.30 -9.09
N ALA A 88 -13.97 -1.07 -8.40
CA ALA A 88 -12.83 -0.40 -9.01
C ALA A 88 -12.39 -1.17 -10.27
N ASP A 89 -12.05 -0.44 -11.33
CA ASP A 89 -11.66 -1.05 -12.59
C ASP A 89 -10.21 -1.57 -12.57
N GLU A 90 -9.81 -2.24 -13.63
CA GLU A 90 -8.46 -2.82 -13.74
C GLU A 90 -7.37 -1.75 -13.73
N ASP A 91 -7.62 -0.56 -14.28
CA ASP A 91 -6.65 0.53 -14.27
C ASP A 91 -6.38 0.99 -12.84
N ARG A 92 -7.41 1.09 -12.00
CA ARG A 92 -7.23 1.44 -10.59
C ARG A 92 -6.45 0.34 -9.85
N TRP A 93 -6.76 -0.94 -10.09
CA TRP A 93 -6.04 -2.03 -9.47
C TRP A 93 -4.59 -2.12 -9.93
N GLN A 94 -4.31 -1.75 -11.18
CA GLN A 94 -2.94 -1.62 -11.68
C GLN A 94 -2.19 -0.54 -10.89
N GLN A 95 -2.82 0.60 -10.65
CA GLN A 95 -2.23 1.67 -9.85
C GLN A 95 -2.00 1.22 -8.40
N VAL A 96 -2.95 0.52 -7.80
CA VAL A 96 -2.80 -0.02 -6.44
C VAL A 96 -1.60 -0.96 -6.38
N THR A 97 -1.44 -1.82 -7.39
CA THR A 97 -0.30 -2.74 -7.48
C THR A 97 1.01 -1.95 -7.47
N GLU A 98 1.11 -0.91 -8.30
CA GLU A 98 2.30 -0.08 -8.38
C GLU A 98 2.58 0.64 -7.05
N TRP A 99 1.56 1.19 -6.41
CA TRP A 99 1.72 1.88 -5.13
C TRP A 99 2.15 0.93 -4.01
N VAL A 100 1.57 -0.27 -3.94
CA VAL A 100 1.96 -1.28 -2.96
C VAL A 100 3.44 -1.67 -3.16
N ARG A 101 3.85 -1.89 -4.41
CA ARG A 101 5.22 -2.25 -4.73
C ARG A 101 6.20 -1.09 -4.52
N THR A 102 5.73 0.15 -4.54
CA THR A 102 6.52 1.33 -4.17
C THR A 102 6.63 1.47 -2.65
N SER A 103 5.56 1.18 -1.93
CA SER A 103 5.51 1.27 -0.47
C SER A 103 6.43 0.26 0.20
N TYR A 104 6.44 -0.98 -0.28
CA TYR A 104 7.21 -2.07 0.31
C TYR A 104 8.71 -1.73 0.47
N PRO A 105 9.43 -1.27 -0.57
CA PRO A 105 10.86 -0.97 -0.43
C PRO A 105 11.16 0.15 0.55
N LEU A 106 10.20 1.04 0.82
CA LEU A 106 10.40 2.14 1.75
C LEU A 106 10.40 1.70 3.21
N VAL A 107 9.84 0.53 3.52
CA VAL A 107 9.77 0.02 4.89
C VAL A 107 10.53 -1.28 5.10
N ALA A 108 10.79 -2.04 4.04
CA ALA A 108 11.48 -3.33 4.13
C ALA A 108 12.98 -3.16 4.39
N PRO A 109 13.65 -4.18 4.99
CA PRO A 109 15.10 -4.20 5.02
C PRO A 109 15.67 -4.11 3.60
N LYS A 110 16.84 -3.50 3.46
CA LYS A 110 17.44 -3.24 2.14
C LYS A 110 17.58 -4.48 1.27
N THR A 111 17.92 -5.63 1.85
CA THR A 111 18.07 -6.88 1.10
C THR A 111 16.76 -7.33 0.46
N LEU A 112 15.65 -7.21 1.20
CA LEU A 112 14.33 -7.57 0.69
C LEU A 112 13.80 -6.51 -0.27
N ALA A 113 14.01 -5.24 0.05
CA ALA A 113 13.62 -4.13 -0.82
C ALA A 113 14.26 -4.27 -2.20
N ARG A 114 15.54 -4.65 -2.24
CA ARG A 114 16.29 -4.82 -3.48
C ARG A 114 15.67 -5.88 -4.39
N ILE A 115 15.17 -6.98 -3.83
CA ILE A 115 14.50 -8.03 -4.61
C ILE A 115 13.35 -7.43 -5.42
N VAL A 116 12.49 -6.66 -4.76
CA VAL A 116 11.31 -6.06 -5.41
C VAL A 116 11.73 -5.00 -6.41
N LEU A 117 12.71 -4.15 -6.05
CA LEU A 117 13.19 -3.10 -6.95
C LEU A 117 13.82 -3.69 -8.22
N GLU A 118 14.54 -4.79 -8.11
CA GLU A 118 15.11 -5.49 -9.26
C GLU A 118 14.03 -6.08 -10.16
N GLU A 119 13.01 -6.71 -9.56
CA GLU A 119 11.86 -7.22 -10.31
C GLU A 119 11.16 -6.12 -11.10
N ASP A 120 11.08 -4.93 -10.54
CA ASP A 120 10.41 -3.79 -11.18
C ASP A 120 11.34 -2.98 -12.09
N GLY A 121 12.60 -3.42 -12.25
CA GLY A 121 13.55 -2.76 -13.12
C GLY A 121 14.08 -1.42 -12.61
N LEU A 122 13.98 -1.18 -11.30
CA LEU A 122 14.35 0.09 -10.67
C LEU A 122 15.78 0.12 -10.13
N VAL A 123 16.47 -1.01 -10.10
CA VAL A 123 17.89 -1.10 -9.76
C VAL A 123 18.56 -2.12 -10.68
N ASP A 124 19.83 -1.93 -10.93
CA ASP A 124 20.65 -2.82 -11.76
C ASP A 124 21.11 -4.06 -10.97
#